data_68427a34178a1223cd8b75509a8bdd67
#
_entry.id   68427a34178a1223cd8b75509a8bdd67
#
_cell.length_a   1.000
_cell.length_b   1.000
_cell.length_c   1.000
_cell.angle_alpha   90.00
_cell.angle_beta   90.00
_cell.angle_gamma   90.00
#
_symmetry.space_group_name_H-M   'P 1'
#
loop_
_entity.id
_entity.type
_entity.pdbx_description
1 polymer ?
#
loop_
_entity_poly.entity_id
_entity_poly.type
_entity_poly.pdbx_seq_one_letter_code
_entity_poly.pdbx_strand_id
1 'polypeptide(L)'
;DIINAAEAGVAQTISGQVTGAEDGDTITITLGGNTYTATVGSNLTWSVSVPAADIQALGNGDLTVSASVTNQNGNTGSGTRDITIDANLPGLRVDTVAGDDVVNIIEHGQALVITGSSSGLAEGTPLTVTINNVEYITAVQADGSWSVGVTAAQVSAWPAGTVNIAVSGESSAENPVSITHPVMVDLTPAAITINTIATDDVINAAEKGADLTLSGTTTNVEPGQTVTVTFGGKNYTASVASDGSWTATVPAADLASLPEGSASAQASVSNINGNSASAVHNYSIDSSAPTIIINTVASDNIVNASEADAGVTVSGSTTAEAGQIVTVTLNSPTVQTYQATVQADGSWSINIPAADLEALTDGSHTLTATVSDLAGNPGSASKGVTVDTTAPVISFNTVAGDDVINRVEHTQAQIISGTATGAVAGDRLVVTIAGQQYVTSTDASGNWSVGVPASVISGLADGTVTISATITDSAGNSSTQTHNVQVNTAAVSLSVSTISGDNIINAAEAGVA
;
A
#
# COMPACT_ATOMS: atom_id res chain seq x y z
N ASP A 1 -62.18 36.52 -38.32
CA ASP A 1 -62.26 35.66 -39.52
C ASP A 1 -60.83 35.32 -39.99
N ILE A 2 -60.22 34.43 -39.24
CA ILE A 2 -58.88 33.85 -39.56
C ILE A 2 -59.12 32.45 -40.07
N ILE A 3 -58.45 32.05 -41.14
CA ILE A 3 -58.37 30.66 -41.62
C ILE A 3 -57.03 30.11 -41.20
N ASN A 4 -57.02 29.18 -40.22
CA ASN A 4 -55.84 28.55 -39.73
C ASN A 4 -55.37 27.36 -40.61
N ALA A 5 -54.25 26.67 -40.22
CA ALA A 5 -53.68 25.55 -41.01
C ALA A 5 -54.66 24.38 -41.20
N ALA A 6 -55.45 24.06 -40.17
CA ALA A 6 -56.41 22.95 -40.20
C ALA A 6 -57.59 23.32 -41.12
N GLU A 7 -58.07 24.54 -41.02
CA GLU A 7 -59.14 25.08 -41.84
C GLU A 7 -58.73 25.29 -43.31
N ALA A 8 -57.49 25.74 -43.56
CA ALA A 8 -56.91 25.80 -44.91
C ALA A 8 -56.78 24.41 -45.57
N GLY A 9 -56.74 23.34 -44.80
CA GLY A 9 -56.69 21.94 -45.25
C GLY A 9 -58.05 21.39 -45.71
N VAL A 10 -59.13 22.09 -45.49
CA VAL A 10 -60.51 21.68 -45.87
C VAL A 10 -61.22 22.73 -46.68
N ALA A 11 -62.26 22.33 -47.40
CA ALA A 11 -63.08 23.32 -48.17
C ALA A 11 -63.77 24.29 -47.22
N GLN A 12 -63.71 25.60 -47.57
CA GLN A 12 -64.31 26.64 -46.75
C GLN A 12 -65.67 27.08 -47.40
N THR A 13 -66.68 27.31 -46.56
CA THR A 13 -67.98 27.78 -47.00
C THR A 13 -68.10 29.29 -46.80
N ILE A 14 -68.19 29.98 -47.85
CA ILE A 14 -68.51 31.40 -47.81
C ILE A 14 -70.02 31.56 -48.03
N SER A 15 -70.67 32.26 -47.13
CA SER A 15 -72.13 32.41 -47.19
C SER A 15 -72.57 33.82 -46.79
N GLY A 16 -73.80 34.22 -47.16
CA GLY A 16 -74.36 35.48 -46.81
C GLY A 16 -75.84 35.55 -47.07
N GLN A 17 -76.39 36.75 -46.82
CA GLN A 17 -77.78 37.13 -47.17
C GLN A 17 -77.76 38.25 -48.18
N VAL A 18 -78.76 38.29 -48.98
CA VAL A 18 -78.94 39.34 -49.98
C VAL A 18 -80.34 39.92 -49.83
N THR A 19 -80.47 41.21 -50.12
CA THR A 19 -81.78 41.90 -50.16
C THR A 19 -81.96 42.56 -51.54
N GLY A 20 -83.16 42.52 -52.11
CA GLY A 20 -83.41 43.08 -53.41
C GLY A 20 -82.96 42.20 -54.59
N ALA A 21 -82.59 40.97 -54.36
CA ALA A 21 -82.35 39.89 -55.32
C ALA A 21 -83.51 38.88 -55.25
N GLU A 22 -83.67 38.08 -56.27
CA GLU A 22 -84.71 37.03 -56.37
C GLU A 22 -84.11 35.62 -56.25
N ASP A 23 -84.94 34.65 -55.88
CA ASP A 23 -84.55 33.23 -55.88
C ASP A 23 -84.03 32.83 -57.26
N GLY A 24 -82.84 32.22 -57.34
CA GLY A 24 -82.15 31.88 -58.58
C GLY A 24 -81.19 32.92 -59.13
N ASP A 25 -81.15 34.16 -58.60
CA ASP A 25 -80.15 35.14 -59.03
C ASP A 25 -78.72 34.62 -58.67
N THR A 26 -77.77 34.97 -59.55
CA THR A 26 -76.38 34.55 -59.39
C THR A 26 -75.54 35.53 -58.58
N ILE A 27 -74.95 35.09 -57.50
CA ILE A 27 -73.93 35.80 -56.74
C ILE A 27 -72.59 35.48 -57.34
N THR A 28 -71.77 36.42 -57.63
CA THR A 28 -70.36 36.24 -58.00
C THR A 28 -69.50 36.59 -56.82
N ILE A 29 -68.70 35.62 -56.35
CA ILE A 29 -67.77 35.79 -55.22
C ILE A 29 -66.36 35.83 -55.80
N THR A 30 -65.58 36.81 -55.40
CA THR A 30 -64.14 36.89 -55.74
C THR A 30 -63.30 36.80 -54.48
N LEU A 31 -62.32 35.88 -54.48
CA LEU A 31 -61.37 35.72 -53.44
C LEU A 31 -59.97 35.43 -54.03
N GLY A 32 -59.00 36.29 -53.74
CA GLY A 32 -57.61 36.13 -54.21
C GLY A 32 -57.47 36.06 -55.73
N GLY A 33 -58.38 36.71 -56.46
CA GLY A 33 -58.38 36.68 -57.91
C GLY A 33 -59.17 35.51 -58.52
N ASN A 34 -59.58 34.53 -57.77
CA ASN A 34 -60.45 33.45 -58.19
C ASN A 34 -61.92 33.85 -58.07
N THR A 35 -62.74 33.38 -58.97
CA THR A 35 -64.18 33.67 -59.01
C THR A 35 -65.00 32.40 -58.78
N TYR A 36 -65.97 32.51 -57.89
CA TYR A 36 -66.94 31.47 -57.58
C TYR A 36 -68.33 31.97 -57.76
N THR A 37 -69.24 31.10 -57.99
CA THR A 37 -70.67 31.48 -58.18
C THR A 37 -71.57 30.73 -57.23
N ALA A 38 -72.56 31.42 -56.68
CA ALA A 38 -73.60 30.83 -55.85
C ALA A 38 -74.96 31.28 -56.36
N THR A 39 -76.01 30.54 -56.08
CA THR A 39 -77.37 30.91 -56.44
C THR A 39 -78.11 31.43 -55.18
N VAL A 40 -78.82 32.46 -55.29
CA VAL A 40 -79.69 32.98 -54.24
C VAL A 40 -80.81 31.96 -53.98
N GLY A 41 -80.98 31.54 -52.78
CA GLY A 41 -82.03 30.62 -52.36
C GLY A 41 -83.38 31.36 -52.08
N SER A 42 -84.43 30.59 -51.94
CA SER A 42 -85.77 31.12 -51.66
C SER A 42 -85.93 31.88 -50.34
N ASN A 43 -84.96 31.70 -49.43
CA ASN A 43 -84.87 32.43 -48.17
C ASN A 43 -83.92 33.64 -48.25
N LEU A 44 -83.48 34.02 -49.42
CA LEU A 44 -82.55 35.13 -49.73
C LEU A 44 -81.16 34.90 -49.11
N THR A 45 -80.77 33.66 -48.89
CA THR A 45 -79.42 33.29 -48.50
C THR A 45 -78.67 32.67 -49.69
N TRP A 46 -77.33 32.69 -49.61
CA TRP A 46 -76.49 32.10 -50.61
C TRP A 46 -75.28 31.48 -49.92
N SER A 47 -74.70 30.44 -50.47
CA SER A 47 -73.44 29.84 -50.04
C SER A 47 -72.66 29.26 -51.19
N VAL A 48 -71.35 29.29 -51.09
CA VAL A 48 -70.41 28.65 -52.02
C VAL A 48 -69.30 27.92 -51.23
N SER A 49 -68.92 26.77 -51.71
CA SER A 49 -67.79 26.03 -51.20
C SER A 49 -66.55 26.42 -52.01
N VAL A 50 -65.51 26.90 -51.31
CA VAL A 50 -64.18 27.16 -51.89
C VAL A 50 -63.30 25.94 -51.57
N PRO A 51 -62.78 25.25 -52.61
CA PRO A 51 -61.94 24.10 -52.39
C PRO A 51 -60.71 24.38 -51.56
N ALA A 52 -60.26 23.41 -50.74
CA ALA A 52 -59.01 23.50 -49.90
C ALA A 52 -57.81 23.90 -50.78
N ALA A 53 -57.67 23.32 -51.97
CA ALA A 53 -56.55 23.62 -52.87
C ALA A 53 -56.49 25.11 -53.25
N ASP A 54 -57.68 25.77 -53.46
CA ASP A 54 -57.74 27.18 -53.78
C ASP A 54 -57.36 28.03 -52.56
N ILE A 55 -57.82 27.67 -51.34
CA ILE A 55 -57.44 28.35 -50.09
C ILE A 55 -55.93 28.26 -49.87
N GLN A 56 -55.35 27.08 -50.02
CA GLN A 56 -53.92 26.86 -49.88
C GLN A 56 -53.10 27.66 -50.92
N ALA A 57 -53.64 27.83 -52.17
CA ALA A 57 -52.97 28.59 -53.22
C ALA A 57 -52.92 30.11 -52.96
N LEU A 58 -53.80 30.65 -52.09
CA LEU A 58 -53.80 32.03 -51.71
C LEU A 58 -52.62 32.47 -50.85
N GLY A 59 -52.01 31.54 -50.14
CA GLY A 59 -50.92 31.81 -49.19
C GLY A 59 -51.42 32.58 -47.96
N ASN A 60 -50.48 32.80 -47.01
CA ASN A 60 -50.78 33.55 -45.78
C ASN A 60 -50.85 35.04 -46.02
N GLY A 61 -51.76 35.71 -45.32
CA GLY A 61 -51.95 37.16 -45.37
C GLY A 61 -53.41 37.59 -45.33
N ASP A 62 -53.60 38.89 -45.32
CA ASP A 62 -54.93 39.50 -45.32
C ASP A 62 -55.53 39.56 -46.75
N LEU A 63 -56.74 39.12 -46.86
CA LEU A 63 -57.48 39.02 -48.10
C LEU A 63 -58.90 39.60 -47.94
N THR A 64 -59.48 40.15 -49.03
CA THR A 64 -60.87 40.61 -49.05
C THR A 64 -61.70 39.66 -49.92
N VAL A 65 -62.72 39.09 -49.33
CA VAL A 65 -63.77 38.38 -50.05
C VAL A 65 -64.73 39.45 -50.58
N SER A 66 -65.00 39.50 -51.90
CA SER A 66 -65.99 40.38 -52.52
C SER A 66 -67.11 39.54 -53.09
N ALA A 67 -68.32 39.90 -52.81
CA ALA A 67 -69.52 39.28 -53.39
C ALA A 67 -70.36 40.36 -54.16
N SER A 68 -70.85 40.05 -55.33
CA SER A 68 -71.69 40.91 -56.11
C SER A 68 -72.87 40.17 -56.75
N VAL A 69 -73.95 40.80 -56.87
CA VAL A 69 -75.17 40.28 -57.53
C VAL A 69 -75.77 41.34 -58.45
N THR A 70 -76.31 40.92 -59.59
CA THR A 70 -77.13 41.74 -60.45
C THR A 70 -78.49 41.06 -60.58
N ASN A 71 -79.52 41.71 -60.14
CA ASN A 71 -80.88 41.17 -60.22
C ASN A 71 -81.43 41.25 -61.67
N GLN A 72 -82.54 40.58 -61.93
CA GLN A 72 -83.14 40.53 -63.25
C GLN A 72 -83.55 41.94 -63.83
N ASN A 73 -83.67 42.94 -62.96
CA ASN A 73 -83.95 44.33 -63.33
C ASN A 73 -82.68 45.16 -63.63
N GLY A 74 -81.46 44.51 -63.57
CA GLY A 74 -80.19 45.15 -63.85
C GLY A 74 -79.60 45.96 -62.66
N ASN A 75 -80.18 45.87 -61.45
CA ASN A 75 -79.64 46.53 -60.27
C ASN A 75 -78.55 45.70 -59.68
N THR A 76 -77.43 46.32 -59.39
CA THR A 76 -76.24 45.61 -58.77
C THR A 76 -76.12 45.95 -57.29
N GLY A 77 -75.77 44.95 -56.54
CA GLY A 77 -75.38 45.07 -55.13
C GLY A 77 -74.03 44.38 -54.90
N SER A 78 -73.26 44.90 -53.99
CA SER A 78 -71.98 44.26 -53.62
C SER A 78 -71.72 44.38 -52.11
N GLY A 79 -70.93 43.44 -51.57
CA GLY A 79 -70.45 43.43 -50.20
C GLY A 79 -69.05 42.85 -50.13
N THR A 80 -68.32 43.28 -49.16
CA THR A 80 -66.96 42.79 -48.92
C THR A 80 -66.78 42.32 -47.46
N ARG A 81 -65.85 41.36 -47.23
CA ARG A 81 -65.44 40.94 -45.92
C ARG A 81 -63.94 40.65 -45.94
N ASP A 82 -63.22 41.20 -44.96
CA ASP A 82 -61.84 40.93 -44.82
C ASP A 82 -61.67 39.62 -44.00
N ILE A 83 -60.74 38.80 -44.44
CA ILE A 83 -60.30 37.57 -43.81
C ILE A 83 -58.78 37.53 -43.77
N THR A 84 -58.22 36.83 -42.84
CA THR A 84 -56.77 36.57 -42.76
C THR A 84 -56.54 35.08 -42.93
N ILE A 85 -55.62 34.67 -43.79
CA ILE A 85 -55.09 33.28 -43.79
C ILE A 85 -53.79 33.27 -43.02
N ASP A 86 -53.72 32.48 -41.95
CA ASP A 86 -52.50 32.18 -41.21
C ASP A 86 -52.40 30.65 -40.94
N ALA A 87 -51.86 30.00 -41.95
CA ALA A 87 -51.61 28.56 -41.95
C ALA A 87 -50.17 28.23 -41.49
N ASN A 88 -49.44 29.20 -40.93
CA ASN A 88 -48.10 28.95 -40.38
C ASN A 88 -48.19 28.08 -39.11
N LEU A 89 -47.56 26.93 -39.16
CA LEU A 89 -47.44 26.09 -37.95
C LEU A 89 -46.35 26.65 -37.05
N PRO A 90 -46.69 26.96 -35.79
CA PRO A 90 -45.67 27.35 -34.83
C PRO A 90 -44.73 26.17 -34.47
N GLY A 91 -43.51 26.49 -33.98
CA GLY A 91 -42.55 25.53 -33.50
C GLY A 91 -42.25 25.70 -32.00
N LEU A 92 -41.94 24.62 -31.34
CA LEU A 92 -41.44 24.60 -29.95
C LEU A 92 -40.15 23.82 -29.86
N ARG A 93 -39.30 24.23 -28.96
CA ARG A 93 -38.09 23.51 -28.55
C ARG A 93 -37.98 23.54 -27.04
N VAL A 94 -37.51 22.44 -26.45
CA VAL A 94 -37.03 22.34 -25.06
C VAL A 94 -35.51 22.32 -25.12
N ASP A 95 -34.84 23.10 -24.27
CA ASP A 95 -33.40 23.07 -24.14
C ASP A 95 -32.98 21.87 -23.29
N THR A 96 -31.66 21.55 -23.32
CA THR A 96 -31.06 20.51 -22.50
C THR A 96 -31.34 20.76 -21.02
N VAL A 97 -31.93 19.80 -20.37
CA VAL A 97 -32.26 19.81 -18.93
C VAL A 97 -31.07 19.33 -18.11
N ALA A 98 -30.83 19.94 -16.95
CA ALA A 98 -29.74 19.59 -16.03
C ALA A 98 -28.33 19.59 -16.66
N GLY A 99 -28.22 20.12 -17.90
CA GLY A 99 -26.94 20.22 -18.61
C GLY A 99 -26.68 19.12 -19.64
N ASP A 100 -27.31 17.94 -19.49
CA ASP A 100 -27.05 16.75 -20.32
C ASP A 100 -28.31 15.89 -20.61
N ASP A 101 -29.50 16.35 -20.23
CA ASP A 101 -30.76 15.60 -20.25
C ASP A 101 -30.82 14.39 -19.33
N VAL A 102 -29.91 14.35 -18.31
CA VAL A 102 -29.92 13.37 -17.24
C VAL A 102 -30.06 14.07 -15.89
N VAL A 103 -30.99 13.62 -15.08
CA VAL A 103 -31.14 14.06 -13.69
C VAL A 103 -30.54 12.99 -12.78
N ASN A 104 -29.37 13.24 -12.27
CA ASN A 104 -28.66 12.35 -11.36
C ASN A 104 -29.17 12.48 -9.91
N ILE A 105 -28.61 11.69 -8.98
CA ILE A 105 -29.02 11.66 -7.55
C ILE A 105 -28.94 13.06 -6.91
N ILE A 106 -27.93 13.84 -7.22
CA ILE A 106 -27.74 15.18 -6.62
C ILE A 106 -28.77 16.14 -7.17
N GLU A 107 -28.94 16.17 -8.49
CA GLU A 107 -29.88 17.07 -9.19
C GLU A 107 -31.34 16.73 -8.88
N HIS A 108 -31.62 15.45 -8.67
CA HIS A 108 -32.95 14.97 -8.25
C HIS A 108 -33.40 15.58 -6.91
N GLY A 109 -32.47 16.04 -6.09
CA GLY A 109 -32.74 16.73 -4.82
C GLY A 109 -32.79 18.25 -4.95
N GLN A 110 -32.63 18.83 -6.15
CA GLN A 110 -32.54 20.28 -6.37
C GLN A 110 -33.67 20.80 -7.22
N ALA A 111 -33.91 22.12 -7.14
CA ALA A 111 -34.82 22.81 -8.07
C ALA A 111 -34.19 22.94 -9.44
N LEU A 112 -34.96 22.73 -10.49
CA LEU A 112 -34.54 22.86 -11.88
C LEU A 112 -35.33 23.99 -12.57
N VAL A 113 -34.71 24.62 -13.56
CA VAL A 113 -35.38 25.53 -14.48
C VAL A 113 -35.38 24.88 -15.85
N ILE A 114 -36.57 24.58 -16.35
CA ILE A 114 -36.77 24.07 -17.71
C ILE A 114 -36.94 25.25 -18.62
N THR A 115 -36.15 25.34 -19.67
CA THR A 115 -36.16 26.42 -20.65
C THR A 115 -36.39 25.88 -22.05
N GLY A 116 -36.75 26.78 -22.94
CA GLY A 116 -36.89 26.48 -24.35
C GLY A 116 -37.20 27.71 -25.18
N SER A 117 -37.50 27.49 -26.44
CA SER A 117 -37.82 28.52 -27.37
C SER A 117 -39.03 28.16 -28.21
N SER A 118 -39.70 29.19 -28.75
CA SER A 118 -40.79 29.07 -29.70
C SER A 118 -40.51 29.87 -30.95
N SER A 119 -41.14 29.47 -32.04
CA SER A 119 -41.19 30.23 -33.29
C SER A 119 -42.63 30.30 -33.78
N GLY A 120 -43.04 31.44 -34.32
CA GLY A 120 -44.41 31.62 -34.81
C GLY A 120 -45.48 31.80 -33.73
N LEU A 121 -45.06 31.91 -32.44
CA LEU A 121 -45.93 32.29 -31.32
C LEU A 121 -45.63 33.71 -30.90
N ALA A 122 -46.67 34.51 -30.62
CA ALA A 122 -46.51 35.88 -30.16
C ALA A 122 -46.05 35.94 -28.68
N GLU A 123 -45.42 37.08 -28.30
CA GLU A 123 -45.16 37.39 -26.89
C GLU A 123 -46.47 37.33 -26.09
N GLY A 124 -46.37 36.72 -24.88
CA GLY A 124 -47.51 36.53 -24.00
C GLY A 124 -48.37 35.30 -24.31
N THR A 125 -48.12 34.59 -25.43
CA THR A 125 -48.85 33.34 -25.73
C THR A 125 -48.66 32.33 -24.58
N PRO A 126 -49.74 31.81 -23.97
CA PRO A 126 -49.64 30.84 -22.90
C PRO A 126 -49.14 29.49 -23.42
N LEU A 127 -48.23 28.88 -22.69
CA LEU A 127 -47.75 27.52 -22.90
C LEU A 127 -48.08 26.65 -21.68
N THR A 128 -48.56 25.44 -21.95
CA THR A 128 -48.73 24.40 -20.93
C THR A 128 -47.54 23.46 -21.01
N VAL A 129 -46.77 23.33 -19.89
CA VAL A 129 -45.67 22.41 -19.73
C VAL A 129 -46.09 21.32 -18.75
N THR A 130 -46.15 20.09 -19.19
CA THR A 130 -46.53 18.95 -18.35
C THR A 130 -45.30 18.08 -18.10
N ILE A 131 -44.96 17.88 -16.81
CA ILE A 131 -43.81 17.08 -16.37
C ILE A 131 -44.28 16.15 -15.25
N ASN A 132 -44.08 14.86 -15.39
CA ASN A 132 -44.51 13.87 -14.38
C ASN A 132 -45.97 14.09 -13.92
N ASN A 133 -46.90 14.31 -14.86
CA ASN A 133 -48.33 14.60 -14.62
C ASN A 133 -48.61 15.89 -13.82
N VAL A 134 -47.67 16.79 -13.69
CA VAL A 134 -47.85 18.12 -13.12
C VAL A 134 -47.84 19.15 -14.23
N GLU A 135 -48.85 19.99 -14.27
CA GLU A 135 -48.98 21.07 -15.25
C GLU A 135 -48.42 22.38 -14.70
N TYR A 136 -47.63 23.04 -15.54
CA TYR A 136 -47.06 24.37 -15.32
C TYR A 136 -47.52 25.28 -16.46
N ILE A 137 -47.96 26.49 -16.11
CA ILE A 137 -48.32 27.49 -17.10
C ILE A 137 -47.20 28.53 -17.17
N THR A 138 -46.75 28.80 -18.36
CA THR A 138 -45.78 29.86 -18.65
C THR A 138 -46.25 30.65 -19.87
N ALA A 139 -45.49 31.67 -20.29
CA ALA A 139 -45.80 32.45 -21.49
C ALA A 139 -44.53 32.67 -22.30
N VAL A 140 -44.70 32.80 -23.60
CA VAL A 140 -43.65 33.16 -24.55
C VAL A 140 -43.17 34.59 -24.25
N GLN A 141 -41.85 34.79 -24.16
CA GLN A 141 -41.22 36.09 -23.95
C GLN A 141 -41.01 36.83 -25.27
N ALA A 142 -40.61 38.13 -25.20
CA ALA A 142 -40.38 38.95 -26.37
C ALA A 142 -39.32 38.42 -27.36
N ASP A 143 -38.36 37.63 -26.85
CA ASP A 143 -37.31 36.99 -27.64
C ASP A 143 -37.67 35.57 -28.12
N GLY A 144 -38.92 35.15 -27.88
CA GLY A 144 -39.42 33.81 -28.22
C GLY A 144 -39.05 32.74 -27.20
N SER A 145 -38.29 33.04 -26.14
CA SER A 145 -37.95 32.09 -25.08
C SER A 145 -39.14 31.86 -24.13
N TRP A 146 -39.06 30.74 -23.40
CA TRP A 146 -39.98 30.43 -22.30
C TRP A 146 -39.22 29.67 -21.18
N SER A 147 -39.71 29.73 -19.96
CA SER A 147 -39.13 29.01 -18.83
C SER A 147 -40.16 28.61 -17.80
N VAL A 148 -39.88 27.49 -17.10
CA VAL A 148 -40.66 26.98 -15.97
C VAL A 148 -39.72 26.57 -14.84
N GLY A 149 -39.98 27.07 -13.62
CA GLY A 149 -39.31 26.65 -12.41
C GLY A 149 -39.98 25.40 -11.84
N VAL A 150 -39.20 24.33 -11.65
CA VAL A 150 -39.61 23.08 -10.97
C VAL A 150 -38.94 23.03 -9.61
N THR A 151 -39.72 22.97 -8.54
CA THR A 151 -39.18 22.95 -7.17
C THR A 151 -38.44 21.64 -6.87
N ALA A 152 -37.50 21.67 -5.93
CA ALA A 152 -36.78 20.46 -5.49
C ALA A 152 -37.72 19.33 -5.09
N ALA A 153 -38.82 19.64 -4.38
CA ALA A 153 -39.82 18.63 -3.99
C ALA A 153 -40.51 17.95 -5.17
N GLN A 154 -40.74 18.72 -6.25
CA GLN A 154 -41.34 18.20 -7.49
C GLN A 154 -40.33 17.35 -8.27
N VAL A 155 -39.07 17.80 -8.39
CA VAL A 155 -37.99 17.02 -9.03
C VAL A 155 -37.76 15.70 -8.28
N SER A 156 -37.75 15.74 -6.94
CA SER A 156 -37.61 14.52 -6.11
C SER A 156 -38.80 13.55 -6.23
N ALA A 157 -39.91 13.97 -6.82
CA ALA A 157 -41.03 13.09 -7.10
C ALA A 157 -40.93 12.41 -8.50
N TRP A 158 -39.91 12.74 -9.31
CA TRP A 158 -39.74 12.11 -10.62
C TRP A 158 -39.25 10.66 -10.42
N PRO A 159 -39.90 9.68 -11.07
CA PRO A 159 -39.47 8.29 -10.95
C PRO A 159 -38.14 8.07 -11.71
N ALA A 160 -37.36 7.09 -11.28
CA ALA A 160 -36.21 6.62 -12.05
C ALA A 160 -36.67 6.13 -13.44
N GLY A 161 -35.85 6.41 -14.45
CA GLY A 161 -36.15 6.11 -15.85
C GLY A 161 -36.51 7.39 -16.64
N THR A 162 -37.21 7.23 -17.75
CA THR A 162 -37.52 8.38 -18.63
C THR A 162 -38.71 9.18 -18.12
N VAL A 163 -38.49 10.45 -17.86
CA VAL A 163 -39.55 11.46 -17.61
C VAL A 163 -39.69 12.34 -18.86
N ASN A 164 -40.90 12.45 -19.35
CA ASN A 164 -41.19 13.27 -20.53
C ASN A 164 -41.63 14.70 -20.11
N ILE A 165 -41.04 15.69 -20.74
CA ILE A 165 -41.46 17.08 -20.68
C ILE A 165 -42.28 17.34 -21.92
N ALA A 166 -43.59 17.43 -21.76
CA ALA A 166 -44.52 17.77 -22.85
C ALA A 166 -44.84 19.26 -22.78
N VAL A 167 -44.67 19.97 -23.92
CA VAL A 167 -44.98 21.39 -24.04
C VAL A 167 -45.98 21.57 -25.14
N SER A 168 -47.06 22.32 -24.88
CA SER A 168 -48.10 22.61 -25.87
C SER A 168 -48.55 24.04 -25.78
N GLY A 169 -49.05 24.54 -26.89
CA GLY A 169 -49.62 25.86 -27.04
C GLY A 169 -50.29 26.02 -28.40
N GLU A 170 -50.81 27.19 -28.68
CA GLU A 170 -51.41 27.50 -29.98
C GLU A 170 -51.14 28.97 -30.34
N SER A 171 -51.08 29.27 -31.63
CA SER A 171 -50.93 30.63 -32.12
C SER A 171 -52.27 31.46 -31.97
N SER A 172 -52.20 32.77 -32.22
CA SER A 172 -53.38 33.59 -32.24
C SER A 172 -54.37 33.20 -33.34
N ALA A 173 -53.92 32.41 -34.30
CA ALA A 173 -54.73 31.81 -35.35
C ALA A 173 -55.26 30.41 -34.99
N GLU A 174 -55.11 30.01 -33.75
CA GLU A 174 -55.50 28.66 -33.25
C GLU A 174 -54.74 27.48 -33.92
N ASN A 175 -53.54 27.77 -34.47
CA ASN A 175 -52.65 26.69 -34.93
C ASN A 175 -51.98 26.01 -33.74
N PRO A 176 -52.25 24.75 -33.47
CA PRO A 176 -51.67 24.06 -32.31
C PRO A 176 -50.22 23.65 -32.55
N VAL A 177 -49.43 23.61 -31.45
CA VAL A 177 -48.10 23.09 -31.46
C VAL A 177 -47.85 22.28 -30.18
N SER A 178 -47.14 21.19 -30.30
CA SER A 178 -46.71 20.40 -29.16
C SER A 178 -45.37 19.71 -29.45
N ILE A 179 -44.59 19.51 -28.39
CA ILE A 179 -43.33 18.77 -28.40
C ILE A 179 -43.22 17.93 -27.13
N THR A 180 -42.52 16.81 -27.21
CA THR A 180 -42.14 16.01 -26.05
C THR A 180 -40.64 15.87 -26.06
N HIS A 181 -40.00 16.18 -24.93
CA HIS A 181 -38.57 16.08 -24.70
C HIS A 181 -38.31 15.05 -23.57
N PRO A 182 -37.61 13.92 -23.84
CA PRO A 182 -37.32 12.94 -22.82
C PRO A 182 -36.13 13.37 -21.99
N VAL A 183 -36.20 13.18 -20.66
CA VAL A 183 -35.15 13.38 -19.69
C VAL A 183 -34.97 12.06 -18.94
N MET A 184 -33.72 11.58 -18.81
CA MET A 184 -33.40 10.39 -18.01
C MET A 184 -33.26 10.79 -16.54
N VAL A 185 -33.89 10.04 -15.64
CA VAL A 185 -33.67 10.14 -14.19
C VAL A 185 -32.90 8.91 -13.75
N ASP A 186 -31.61 9.07 -13.42
CA ASP A 186 -30.76 7.98 -12.92
C ASP A 186 -30.47 8.14 -11.44
N LEU A 187 -31.13 7.31 -10.64
CA LEU A 187 -30.98 7.25 -9.20
C LEU A 187 -30.14 6.04 -8.75
N THR A 188 -29.41 5.43 -9.68
CA THR A 188 -28.55 4.27 -9.39
C THR A 188 -27.26 4.75 -8.73
N PRO A 189 -27.01 4.42 -7.45
CA PRO A 189 -25.80 4.87 -6.78
C PRO A 189 -24.58 4.18 -7.37
N ALA A 190 -23.55 4.96 -7.70
CA ALA A 190 -22.22 4.44 -7.93
C ALA A 190 -21.61 3.95 -6.63
N ALA A 191 -20.67 2.99 -6.69
CA ALA A 191 -19.86 2.59 -5.56
C ALA A 191 -18.41 2.37 -6.01
N ILE A 192 -17.47 2.56 -5.08
CA ILE A 192 -16.04 2.33 -5.29
C ILE A 192 -15.43 1.74 -4.02
N THR A 193 -14.45 0.87 -4.19
CA THR A 193 -13.63 0.30 -3.11
C THR A 193 -12.15 0.51 -3.38
N ILE A 194 -11.33 0.46 -2.32
CA ILE A 194 -9.88 0.37 -2.39
C ILE A 194 -9.50 -0.94 -1.72
N ASN A 195 -8.70 -1.76 -2.40
CA ASN A 195 -8.16 -3.01 -1.85
C ASN A 195 -7.03 -2.73 -0.86
N THR A 196 -6.62 -3.78 -0.12
CA THR A 196 -5.43 -3.78 0.73
C THR A 196 -4.22 -3.21 -0.01
N ILE A 197 -3.55 -2.25 0.60
CA ILE A 197 -2.37 -1.56 0.08
C ILE A 197 -1.13 -2.32 0.53
N ALA A 198 -0.14 -2.50 -0.37
CA ALA A 198 1.13 -3.17 -0.08
C ALA A 198 0.97 -4.57 0.56
N THR A 199 -0.14 -5.27 0.26
CA THR A 199 -0.54 -6.61 0.73
C THR A 199 -1.06 -6.71 2.18
N ASP A 200 -0.69 -5.81 3.08
CA ASP A 200 -1.03 -5.84 4.52
C ASP A 200 -1.38 -4.47 5.12
N ASP A 201 -1.52 -3.45 4.27
CA ASP A 201 -1.75 -2.05 4.65
C ASP A 201 -0.56 -1.39 5.40
N VAL A 202 0.65 -1.97 5.29
CA VAL A 202 1.88 -1.39 5.82
C VAL A 202 2.91 -1.31 4.69
N ILE A 203 3.38 -0.10 4.38
CA ILE A 203 4.43 0.11 3.38
C ILE A 203 5.79 0.05 4.09
N ASN A 204 6.51 -1.03 3.90
CA ASN A 204 7.86 -1.24 4.44
C ASN A 204 8.96 -0.59 3.57
N ALA A 205 10.23 -0.70 4.00
CA ALA A 205 11.37 -0.12 3.28
C ALA A 205 11.53 -0.63 1.85
N ALA A 206 11.28 -1.92 1.61
CA ALA A 206 11.40 -2.53 0.29
C ALA A 206 10.31 -2.03 -0.65
N GLU A 207 9.07 -1.98 -0.17
CA GLU A 207 7.91 -1.49 -0.92
C GLU A 207 7.98 0.02 -1.16
N LYS A 208 8.48 0.80 -0.19
CA LYS A 208 8.73 2.24 -0.33
C LYS A 208 9.76 2.54 -1.42
N GLY A 209 10.66 1.59 -1.71
CA GLY A 209 11.67 1.66 -2.76
C GLY A 209 11.20 1.20 -4.15
N ALA A 210 9.97 0.73 -4.30
CA ALA A 210 9.42 0.19 -5.55
C ALA A 210 8.11 0.91 -5.93
N ASP A 211 7.69 0.81 -7.20
CA ASP A 211 6.39 1.32 -7.63
C ASP A 211 5.26 0.53 -6.93
N LEU A 212 4.31 1.26 -6.34
CA LEU A 212 3.15 0.69 -5.66
C LEU A 212 1.92 0.71 -6.56
N THR A 213 1.25 -0.42 -6.68
CA THR A 213 -0.02 -0.53 -7.38
C THR A 213 -1.18 -0.42 -6.38
N LEU A 214 -1.97 0.64 -6.51
CA LEU A 214 -3.26 0.76 -5.84
C LEU A 214 -4.34 0.14 -6.73
N SER A 215 -5.29 -0.56 -6.13
CA SER A 215 -6.36 -1.22 -6.87
C SER A 215 -7.67 -1.20 -6.10
N GLY A 216 -8.75 -1.50 -6.82
CA GLY A 216 -10.07 -1.62 -6.23
C GLY A 216 -11.12 -1.98 -7.27
N THR A 217 -12.38 -1.86 -6.88
CA THR A 217 -13.52 -2.16 -7.75
C THR A 217 -14.54 -1.05 -7.71
N THR A 218 -15.33 -0.96 -8.77
CA THR A 218 -16.49 -0.06 -8.87
C THR A 218 -17.74 -0.87 -9.13
N THR A 219 -18.89 -0.33 -8.77
CA THR A 219 -20.20 -0.89 -9.08
C THR A 219 -21.08 0.23 -9.64
N ASN A 220 -21.87 -0.05 -10.67
CA ASN A 220 -22.71 0.92 -11.39
C ASN A 220 -21.91 2.10 -11.96
N VAL A 221 -20.71 1.80 -12.44
CA VAL A 221 -19.81 2.74 -13.13
C VAL A 221 -19.37 2.08 -14.43
N GLU A 222 -19.54 2.76 -15.55
CA GLU A 222 -19.24 2.21 -16.87
C GLU A 222 -17.73 2.10 -17.09
N PRO A 223 -17.30 1.13 -17.90
CA PRO A 223 -15.90 1.04 -18.31
C PRO A 223 -15.44 2.32 -19.01
N GLY A 224 -14.19 2.72 -18.71
CA GLY A 224 -13.61 3.94 -19.28
C GLY A 224 -13.79 5.18 -18.38
N GLN A 225 -14.67 5.15 -17.38
CA GLN A 225 -14.78 6.25 -16.42
C GLN A 225 -13.47 6.41 -15.63
N THR A 226 -13.16 7.66 -15.28
CA THR A 226 -11.91 7.98 -14.59
C THR A 226 -12.07 7.88 -13.08
N VAL A 227 -11.27 7.01 -12.46
CA VAL A 227 -11.04 6.97 -11.01
C VAL A 227 -9.91 7.94 -10.68
N THR A 228 -10.13 8.82 -9.72
CA THR A 228 -9.09 9.68 -9.14
C THR A 228 -8.74 9.16 -7.76
N VAL A 229 -7.45 8.83 -7.55
CA VAL A 229 -6.94 8.35 -6.26
C VAL A 229 -6.01 9.41 -5.68
N THR A 230 -6.36 9.92 -4.51
CA THR A 230 -5.47 10.79 -3.72
C THR A 230 -4.67 9.92 -2.75
N PHE A 231 -3.35 9.93 -2.90
CA PHE A 231 -2.42 9.15 -2.10
C PHE A 231 -1.18 10.00 -1.78
N GLY A 232 -0.79 10.06 -0.50
CA GLY A 232 0.36 10.88 -0.09
C GLY A 232 0.23 12.37 -0.48
N GLY A 233 -0.99 12.90 -0.59
CA GLY A 233 -1.26 14.28 -1.00
C GLY A 233 -1.16 14.55 -2.51
N LYS A 234 -0.95 13.52 -3.34
CA LYS A 234 -0.93 13.59 -4.80
C LYS A 234 -2.10 12.84 -5.40
N ASN A 235 -2.50 13.24 -6.61
CA ASN A 235 -3.57 12.59 -7.36
C ASN A 235 -3.00 11.70 -8.46
N TYR A 236 -3.52 10.49 -8.51
CA TYR A 236 -3.26 9.48 -9.54
C TYR A 236 -4.58 9.12 -10.21
N THR A 237 -4.55 8.81 -11.49
CA THR A 237 -5.75 8.46 -12.25
C THR A 237 -5.68 7.05 -12.78
N ALA A 238 -6.83 6.40 -12.81
CA ALA A 238 -7.02 5.08 -13.39
C ALA A 238 -8.30 5.09 -14.24
N SER A 239 -8.43 4.15 -15.16
CA SER A 239 -9.65 3.93 -15.90
C SER A 239 -10.36 2.69 -15.37
N VAL A 240 -11.68 2.75 -15.25
CA VAL A 240 -12.50 1.58 -14.89
C VAL A 240 -12.45 0.58 -16.03
N ALA A 241 -12.07 -0.65 -15.72
CA ALA A 241 -12.02 -1.76 -16.67
C ALA A 241 -13.42 -2.36 -16.94
N SER A 242 -13.52 -3.26 -17.93
CA SER A 242 -14.79 -3.88 -18.31
C SER A 242 -15.43 -4.77 -17.23
N ASP A 243 -14.63 -5.23 -16.26
CA ASP A 243 -15.08 -6.01 -15.10
C ASP A 243 -15.35 -5.15 -13.85
N GLY A 244 -15.26 -3.82 -13.98
CA GLY A 244 -15.41 -2.86 -12.88
C GLY A 244 -14.17 -2.66 -12.03
N SER A 245 -13.06 -3.35 -12.30
CA SER A 245 -11.79 -3.15 -11.58
C SER A 245 -11.08 -1.87 -12.02
N TRP A 246 -10.19 -1.36 -11.17
CA TRP A 246 -9.31 -0.24 -11.49
C TRP A 246 -7.94 -0.42 -10.85
N THR A 247 -6.90 0.09 -11.49
CA THR A 247 -5.53 0.10 -10.96
C THR A 247 -4.85 1.43 -11.26
N ALA A 248 -4.15 1.98 -10.25
CA ALA A 248 -3.32 3.17 -10.37
C ALA A 248 -1.93 2.87 -9.83
N THR A 249 -0.89 3.38 -10.47
CA THR A 249 0.49 3.21 -10.04
C THR A 249 0.99 4.47 -9.35
N VAL A 250 1.54 4.31 -8.14
CA VAL A 250 2.27 5.34 -7.41
C VAL A 250 3.76 5.07 -7.61
N PRO A 251 4.51 5.98 -8.26
CA PRO A 251 5.95 5.79 -8.48
C PRO A 251 6.75 5.73 -7.18
N ALA A 252 7.80 4.92 -7.13
CA ALA A 252 8.73 4.81 -5.98
C ALA A 252 9.27 6.18 -5.52
N ALA A 253 9.54 7.10 -6.46
CA ALA A 253 10.00 8.44 -6.13
C ALA A 253 9.00 9.25 -5.29
N ASP A 254 7.70 9.01 -5.47
CA ASP A 254 6.65 9.64 -4.67
C ASP A 254 6.54 8.99 -3.29
N LEU A 255 6.67 7.66 -3.21
CA LEU A 255 6.67 6.91 -1.95
C LEU A 255 7.85 7.29 -1.06
N ALA A 256 9.04 7.45 -1.63
CA ALA A 256 10.28 7.75 -0.90
C ALA A 256 10.17 9.01 -0.03
N SER A 257 9.33 9.96 -0.42
CA SER A 257 9.13 11.23 0.29
C SER A 257 8.06 11.18 1.39
N LEU A 258 7.32 10.07 1.51
CA LEU A 258 6.23 9.95 2.49
C LEU A 258 6.78 9.79 3.91
N PRO A 259 6.18 10.47 4.90
CA PRO A 259 6.57 10.33 6.30
C PRO A 259 6.12 8.98 6.87
N GLU A 260 6.84 8.52 7.89
CA GLU A 260 6.43 7.35 8.69
C GLU A 260 5.11 7.60 9.41
N GLY A 261 4.37 6.52 9.67
CA GLY A 261 3.14 6.51 10.45
C GLY A 261 1.88 6.31 9.63
N SER A 262 0.72 6.52 10.27
CA SER A 262 -0.60 6.27 9.68
C SER A 262 -0.98 7.33 8.65
N ALA A 263 -1.58 6.87 7.56
CA ALA A 263 -2.08 7.70 6.46
C ALA A 263 -3.36 7.11 5.87
N SER A 264 -3.98 7.80 4.92
CA SER A 264 -5.15 7.29 4.21
C SER A 264 -5.07 7.59 2.71
N ALA A 265 -5.55 6.65 1.92
CA ALA A 265 -5.83 6.80 0.50
C ALA A 265 -7.32 7.11 0.31
N GLN A 266 -7.63 7.98 -0.64
CA GLN A 266 -9.01 8.26 -1.03
C GLN A 266 -9.16 8.02 -2.53
N ALA A 267 -10.19 7.27 -2.93
CA ALA A 267 -10.57 7.10 -4.33
C ALA A 267 -11.95 7.69 -4.58
N SER A 268 -12.14 8.30 -5.74
CA SER A 268 -13.41 8.84 -6.18
C SER A 268 -13.64 8.54 -7.66
N VAL A 269 -14.91 8.39 -8.03
CA VAL A 269 -15.35 8.11 -9.39
C VAL A 269 -16.78 8.63 -9.58
N SER A 270 -17.15 8.98 -10.80
CA SER A 270 -18.54 9.20 -11.20
C SER A 270 -18.89 8.26 -12.34
N ASN A 271 -20.15 7.79 -12.36
CA ASN A 271 -20.68 7.09 -13.54
C ASN A 271 -20.94 8.07 -14.69
N ILE A 272 -21.35 7.58 -15.86
CA ILE A 272 -21.62 8.42 -17.03
C ILE A 272 -22.73 9.44 -16.79
N ASN A 273 -23.65 9.17 -15.88
CA ASN A 273 -24.79 10.00 -15.51
C ASN A 273 -24.49 10.98 -14.36
N GLY A 274 -23.22 11.11 -13.95
CA GLY A 274 -22.78 12.06 -12.92
C GLY A 274 -22.99 11.60 -11.48
N ASN A 275 -23.52 10.39 -11.21
CA ASN A 275 -23.61 9.85 -9.86
C ASN A 275 -22.22 9.49 -9.35
N SER A 276 -21.77 10.15 -8.29
CA SER A 276 -20.43 10.02 -7.74
C SER A 276 -20.36 9.09 -6.53
N ALA A 277 -19.19 8.46 -6.36
CA ALA A 277 -18.84 7.67 -5.19
C ALA A 277 -17.42 7.98 -4.72
N SER A 278 -17.18 7.79 -3.44
CA SER A 278 -15.83 7.86 -2.87
C SER A 278 -15.63 6.80 -1.80
N ALA A 279 -14.36 6.36 -1.65
CA ALA A 279 -13.92 5.44 -0.59
C ALA A 279 -12.63 5.96 0.03
N VAL A 280 -12.45 5.62 1.31
CA VAL A 280 -11.21 5.89 2.05
C VAL A 280 -10.69 4.56 2.58
N HIS A 281 -9.37 4.35 2.45
CA HIS A 281 -8.66 3.20 2.97
C HIS A 281 -7.46 3.64 3.78
N ASN A 282 -7.32 3.14 5.01
CA ASN A 282 -6.21 3.50 5.90
C ASN A 282 -5.03 2.56 5.66
N TYR A 283 -3.83 3.11 5.72
CA TYR A 283 -2.58 2.38 5.67
C TYR A 283 -1.55 3.03 6.58
N SER A 284 -0.42 2.39 6.77
CA SER A 284 0.71 2.96 7.50
C SER A 284 2.00 2.82 6.69
N ILE A 285 2.99 3.61 7.05
CA ILE A 285 4.35 3.54 6.50
C ILE A 285 5.26 3.26 7.68
N ASP A 286 6.00 2.18 7.59
CA ASP A 286 7.08 1.82 8.49
C ASP A 286 8.24 1.25 7.67
N SER A 287 9.21 2.11 7.39
CA SER A 287 10.41 1.76 6.62
C SER A 287 11.67 1.72 7.49
N SER A 288 11.51 1.72 8.81
CA SER A 288 12.60 1.77 9.78
C SER A 288 13.03 0.36 10.17
N ALA A 289 14.19 -0.09 9.70
CA ALA A 289 14.73 -1.38 10.11
C ALA A 289 14.97 -1.45 11.62
N PRO A 290 14.65 -2.57 12.28
CA PRO A 290 14.92 -2.73 13.70
C PRO A 290 16.44 -2.84 13.94
N THR A 291 16.91 -2.29 15.06
CA THR A 291 18.27 -2.53 15.53
C THR A 291 18.34 -3.86 16.24
N ILE A 292 19.47 -4.57 16.11
CA ILE A 292 19.75 -5.81 16.84
C ILE A 292 21.18 -5.78 17.37
N ILE A 293 21.40 -6.30 18.58
CA ILE A 293 22.68 -6.35 19.25
C ILE A 293 22.92 -7.78 19.72
N ILE A 294 24.16 -8.25 19.58
CA ILE A 294 24.67 -9.50 20.20
C ILE A 294 25.55 -9.12 21.37
N ASN A 295 25.25 -9.60 22.57
CA ASN A 295 26.03 -9.39 23.77
C ASN A 295 27.39 -10.11 23.68
N THR A 296 28.25 -9.92 24.67
CA THR A 296 29.48 -10.68 24.84
C THR A 296 29.14 -12.16 25.02
N VAL A 297 29.76 -13.02 24.23
CA VAL A 297 29.58 -14.46 24.24
C VAL A 297 30.63 -15.06 25.19
N ALA A 298 30.28 -16.09 25.96
CA ALA A 298 31.20 -16.80 26.86
C ALA A 298 32.00 -15.87 27.80
N SER A 299 31.42 -14.70 28.17
CA SER A 299 32.01 -13.66 29.02
C SER A 299 33.10 -12.76 28.38
N ASP A 300 33.83 -13.22 27.37
CA ASP A 300 35.00 -12.55 26.77
C ASP A 300 35.07 -12.68 25.23
N ASN A 301 34.12 -13.35 24.62
CA ASN A 301 34.05 -13.75 23.21
C ASN A 301 35.08 -14.81 22.80
N ILE A 302 35.59 -15.55 23.77
CA ILE A 302 36.41 -16.75 23.55
C ILE A 302 35.66 -17.94 24.14
N VAL A 303 35.51 -19.00 23.36
CA VAL A 303 34.90 -20.26 23.82
C VAL A 303 36.03 -21.26 24.09
N ASN A 304 36.29 -21.55 25.35
CA ASN A 304 37.27 -22.54 25.77
C ASN A 304 36.67 -23.96 25.85
N ALA A 305 37.49 -24.99 26.11
CA ALA A 305 37.05 -26.38 26.17
C ALA A 305 35.88 -26.60 27.15
N SER A 306 35.96 -26.02 28.36
CA SER A 306 34.92 -26.20 29.38
C SER A 306 33.60 -25.56 29.00
N GLU A 307 33.66 -24.43 28.32
CA GLU A 307 32.48 -23.71 27.82
C GLU A 307 31.89 -24.43 26.60
N ALA A 308 32.75 -24.97 25.71
CA ALA A 308 32.31 -25.78 24.59
C ALA A 308 31.56 -27.03 25.08
N ASP A 309 32.09 -27.75 26.06
CA ASP A 309 31.48 -28.95 26.70
C ASP A 309 30.12 -28.62 27.38
N ALA A 310 29.98 -27.42 27.94
CA ALA A 310 28.75 -26.98 28.61
C ALA A 310 27.66 -26.46 27.65
N GLY A 311 28.04 -26.08 26.45
CA GLY A 311 27.23 -25.27 25.56
C GLY A 311 27.22 -23.79 25.96
N VAL A 312 26.98 -22.90 24.99
CA VAL A 312 27.08 -21.45 25.18
C VAL A 312 25.76 -20.78 24.90
N THR A 313 25.32 -19.93 25.85
CA THR A 313 24.18 -19.05 25.63
C THR A 313 24.63 -17.79 24.89
N VAL A 314 24.04 -17.54 23.73
CA VAL A 314 24.15 -16.27 22.98
C VAL A 314 22.89 -15.45 23.22
N SER A 315 23.04 -14.21 23.63
CA SER A 315 21.94 -13.32 23.96
C SER A 315 22.14 -11.95 23.38
N GLY A 316 21.07 -11.16 23.36
CA GLY A 316 21.12 -9.80 22.88
C GLY A 316 19.81 -9.05 23.09
N SER A 317 19.70 -7.92 22.41
CA SER A 317 18.48 -7.12 22.40
C SER A 317 18.19 -6.61 21.00
N THR A 318 16.92 -6.26 20.76
CA THR A 318 16.45 -5.69 19.50
C THR A 318 15.33 -4.70 19.77
N THR A 319 15.11 -3.78 18.81
CA THR A 319 13.93 -2.90 18.79
C THR A 319 12.76 -3.48 17.99
N ALA A 320 12.91 -4.68 17.41
CA ALA A 320 11.78 -5.41 16.83
C ALA A 320 10.76 -5.76 17.91
N GLU A 321 9.50 -5.88 17.54
CA GLU A 321 8.42 -6.12 18.48
C GLU A 321 8.51 -7.49 19.12
N ALA A 322 7.93 -7.59 20.32
CA ALA A 322 7.82 -8.86 21.02
C ALA A 322 7.08 -9.90 20.17
N GLY A 323 7.60 -11.12 20.14
CA GLY A 323 7.07 -12.21 19.33
C GLY A 323 7.78 -12.41 17.99
N GLN A 324 8.55 -11.42 17.52
CA GLN A 324 9.36 -11.57 16.30
C GLN A 324 10.45 -12.64 16.50
N ILE A 325 10.90 -13.25 15.43
CA ILE A 325 11.89 -14.32 15.47
C ILE A 325 13.28 -13.78 15.12
N VAL A 326 14.19 -13.88 16.09
CA VAL A 326 15.62 -13.68 15.85
C VAL A 326 16.20 -14.99 15.32
N THR A 327 16.87 -14.94 14.18
CA THR A 327 17.62 -16.06 13.62
C THR A 327 19.10 -15.78 13.79
N VAL A 328 19.80 -16.67 14.54
CA VAL A 328 21.24 -16.61 14.74
C VAL A 328 21.91 -17.67 13.90
N THR A 329 22.85 -17.26 13.06
CA THR A 329 23.63 -18.13 12.18
C THR A 329 25.08 -18.17 12.67
N LEU A 330 25.61 -19.35 12.89
CA LEU A 330 27.02 -19.58 13.16
C LEU A 330 27.69 -20.04 11.86
N ASN A 331 28.60 -19.21 11.34
CA ASN A 331 29.39 -19.52 10.16
C ASN A 331 30.60 -20.40 10.55
N SER A 332 30.48 -21.67 10.24
CA SER A 332 31.49 -22.70 10.41
C SER A 332 31.43 -23.62 9.17
N PRO A 333 32.27 -24.65 9.00
CA PRO A 333 32.29 -25.47 7.76
C PRO A 333 30.87 -25.94 7.34
N THR A 334 29.95 -26.09 8.28
CA THR A 334 28.51 -26.24 8.05
C THR A 334 27.79 -25.10 8.77
N VAL A 335 26.97 -24.34 8.03
CA VAL A 335 26.15 -23.24 8.60
C VAL A 335 25.11 -23.83 9.55
N GLN A 336 25.19 -23.48 10.84
CA GLN A 336 24.18 -23.83 11.85
C GLN A 336 23.28 -22.64 12.12
N THR A 337 21.98 -22.90 12.32
CA THR A 337 20.97 -21.86 12.52
C THR A 337 20.15 -22.13 13.77
N TYR A 338 19.98 -21.12 14.60
CA TYR A 338 19.22 -21.15 15.85
C TYR A 338 18.18 -20.04 15.83
N GLN A 339 17.06 -20.26 16.51
CA GLN A 339 15.98 -19.28 16.57
C GLN A 339 15.61 -18.95 18.02
N ALA A 340 15.31 -17.68 18.25
CA ALA A 340 14.77 -17.17 19.51
C ALA A 340 13.58 -16.25 19.23
N THR A 341 12.65 -16.19 20.19
CA THR A 341 11.55 -15.21 20.16
C THR A 341 11.96 -13.97 20.95
N VAL A 342 11.69 -12.79 20.37
CA VAL A 342 11.88 -11.50 21.05
C VAL A 342 10.92 -11.41 22.23
N GLN A 343 11.44 -11.11 23.41
CA GLN A 343 10.66 -10.97 24.64
C GLN A 343 10.02 -9.58 24.74
N ALA A 344 9.13 -9.38 25.70
CA ALA A 344 8.43 -8.12 25.90
C ALA A 344 9.35 -6.92 26.23
N ASP A 345 10.55 -7.19 26.73
CA ASP A 345 11.59 -6.19 27.02
C ASP A 345 12.58 -5.98 25.86
N GLY A 346 12.34 -6.60 24.72
CA GLY A 346 13.22 -6.57 23.55
C GLY A 346 14.42 -7.51 23.63
N SER A 347 14.57 -8.30 24.70
CA SER A 347 15.66 -9.27 24.84
C SER A 347 15.39 -10.54 24.04
N TRP A 348 16.48 -11.25 23.70
CA TRP A 348 16.45 -12.56 23.05
C TRP A 348 17.63 -13.41 23.50
N SER A 349 17.48 -14.71 23.51
CA SER A 349 18.55 -15.64 23.80
C SER A 349 18.36 -16.99 23.12
N ILE A 350 19.48 -17.60 22.70
CA ILE A 350 19.57 -18.96 22.19
C ILE A 350 20.65 -19.73 22.97
N ASN A 351 20.59 -21.04 22.95
CA ASN A 351 21.68 -21.88 23.39
C ASN A 351 22.31 -22.58 22.18
N ILE A 352 23.63 -22.46 22.02
CA ILE A 352 24.41 -23.29 21.10
C ILE A 352 24.81 -24.56 21.85
N PRO A 353 24.37 -25.74 21.39
CA PRO A 353 24.69 -27.00 22.08
C PRO A 353 26.17 -27.33 22.03
N ALA A 354 26.68 -28.10 23.03
CA ALA A 354 28.05 -28.59 23.07
C ALA A 354 28.48 -29.30 21.77
N ALA A 355 27.64 -30.16 21.23
CA ALA A 355 27.94 -30.89 19.98
C ALA A 355 28.23 -30.00 18.77
N ASP A 356 27.61 -28.84 18.71
CA ASP A 356 27.83 -27.86 17.61
C ASP A 356 29.12 -27.06 17.83
N LEU A 357 29.48 -26.77 19.11
CA LEU A 357 30.72 -26.09 19.49
C LEU A 357 31.93 -26.99 19.34
N GLU A 358 31.85 -28.25 19.77
CA GLU A 358 32.88 -29.27 19.62
C GLU A 358 33.24 -29.60 18.16
N ALA A 359 32.27 -29.38 17.24
CA ALA A 359 32.49 -29.55 15.80
C ALA A 359 33.28 -28.39 15.17
N LEU A 360 33.46 -27.29 15.91
CA LEU A 360 34.24 -26.15 15.44
C LEU A 360 35.74 -26.44 15.54
N THR A 361 36.52 -25.88 14.66
CA THR A 361 37.99 -25.85 14.77
C THR A 361 38.41 -24.62 15.56
N ASP A 362 39.54 -24.74 16.29
CA ASP A 362 40.13 -23.58 16.93
C ASP A 362 40.39 -22.45 15.92
N GLY A 363 40.03 -21.22 16.26
CA GLY A 363 40.14 -20.03 15.41
C GLY A 363 38.96 -19.08 15.48
N SER A 364 38.89 -18.12 14.55
CA SER A 364 37.86 -17.10 14.52
C SER A 364 36.61 -17.56 13.77
N HIS A 365 35.46 -17.43 14.39
CA HIS A 365 34.14 -17.69 13.86
C HIS A 365 33.28 -16.44 13.92
N THR A 366 32.16 -16.37 13.14
CA THR A 366 31.25 -15.25 13.14
C THR A 366 29.83 -15.73 13.43
N LEU A 367 29.21 -15.11 14.42
CA LEU A 367 27.77 -15.18 14.67
C LEU A 367 27.09 -14.01 13.94
N THR A 368 26.02 -14.31 13.22
CA THR A 368 25.16 -13.29 12.59
C THR A 368 23.74 -13.46 13.11
N ALA A 369 23.19 -12.43 13.71
CA ALA A 369 21.79 -12.39 14.16
C ALA A 369 20.97 -11.52 13.21
N THR A 370 19.82 -12.01 12.79
CA THR A 370 18.86 -11.30 11.93
C THR A 370 17.47 -11.33 12.55
N VAL A 371 16.71 -10.27 12.36
CA VAL A 371 15.31 -10.17 12.81
C VAL A 371 14.58 -9.24 11.84
N SER A 372 13.28 -9.46 11.61
CA SER A 372 12.43 -8.46 10.96
C SER A 372 11.42 -7.93 11.97
N ASP A 373 11.02 -6.66 11.81
CA ASP A 373 9.89 -6.09 12.54
C ASP A 373 8.54 -6.59 11.98
N LEU A 374 7.42 -6.09 12.52
CA LEU A 374 6.07 -6.43 12.05
C LEU A 374 5.80 -5.94 10.63
N ALA A 375 6.44 -4.86 10.19
CA ALA A 375 6.34 -4.33 8.83
C ALA A 375 7.19 -5.14 7.82
N GLY A 376 8.03 -6.07 8.29
CA GLY A 376 8.90 -6.88 7.44
C GLY A 376 10.26 -6.24 7.15
N ASN A 377 10.65 -5.13 7.79
CA ASN A 377 11.97 -4.54 7.60
C ASN A 377 13.04 -5.38 8.30
N PRO A 378 14.11 -5.82 7.60
CA PRO A 378 15.14 -6.65 8.20
C PRO A 378 16.20 -5.84 8.93
N GLY A 379 16.53 -6.27 10.15
CA GLY A 379 17.70 -5.84 10.92
C GLY A 379 18.74 -6.95 11.02
N SER A 380 20.02 -6.62 11.10
CA SER A 380 21.10 -7.59 11.26
C SER A 380 22.28 -7.05 12.07
N ALA A 381 22.97 -7.95 12.81
CA ALA A 381 24.22 -7.69 13.48
C ALA A 381 25.13 -8.91 13.40
N SER A 382 26.45 -8.68 13.41
CA SER A 382 27.44 -9.74 13.43
C SER A 382 28.41 -9.56 14.60
N LYS A 383 28.86 -10.68 15.18
CA LYS A 383 29.78 -10.75 16.31
C LYS A 383 30.87 -11.80 16.03
N GLY A 384 32.15 -11.40 16.15
CA GLY A 384 33.26 -12.33 16.12
C GLY A 384 33.35 -13.08 17.45
N VAL A 385 33.59 -14.38 17.38
CA VAL A 385 33.85 -15.28 18.50
C VAL A 385 35.07 -16.12 18.15
N THR A 386 36.02 -16.28 19.09
CA THR A 386 37.17 -17.18 18.94
C THR A 386 36.87 -18.48 19.66
N VAL A 387 37.09 -19.61 19.01
CA VAL A 387 37.09 -20.92 19.65
C VAL A 387 38.54 -21.29 19.88
N ASP A 388 38.87 -21.64 21.11
CA ASP A 388 40.18 -22.18 21.53
C ASP A 388 39.92 -23.23 22.62
N THR A 389 39.92 -24.48 22.22
CA THR A 389 39.62 -25.63 23.07
C THR A 389 40.86 -26.44 23.39
N THR A 390 42.04 -26.03 22.91
CA THR A 390 43.28 -26.80 23.00
C THR A 390 44.15 -26.29 24.14
N ALA A 391 44.21 -27.05 25.26
CA ALA A 391 45.11 -26.74 26.37
C ALA A 391 46.58 -26.96 25.99
N PRO A 392 47.52 -26.11 26.45
CA PRO A 392 48.96 -26.30 26.23
C PRO A 392 49.48 -27.60 26.88
N VAL A 393 50.45 -28.25 26.25
CA VAL A 393 51.07 -29.52 26.73
C VAL A 393 52.39 -29.23 27.42
N ILE A 394 52.48 -29.53 28.72
CA ILE A 394 53.69 -29.33 29.55
C ILE A 394 54.68 -30.50 29.41
N SER A 395 55.95 -30.17 29.32
CA SER A 395 57.04 -31.11 29.52
C SER A 395 58.05 -30.56 30.56
N PHE A 396 58.70 -31.43 31.30
CA PHE A 396 59.74 -31.10 32.27
C PHE A 396 61.12 -31.38 31.69
N ASN A 397 62.06 -30.54 31.98
CA ASN A 397 63.47 -30.88 31.88
C ASN A 397 63.94 -31.67 33.15
N THR A 398 65.04 -32.37 33.05
CA THR A 398 65.64 -33.02 34.20
C THR A 398 65.98 -32.03 35.31
N VAL A 399 65.58 -32.35 36.51
CA VAL A 399 65.87 -31.57 37.74
C VAL A 399 67.21 -32.02 38.29
N ALA A 400 68.02 -31.08 38.82
CA ALA A 400 69.36 -31.35 39.36
C ALA A 400 70.32 -32.05 38.35
N GLY A 401 69.93 -32.10 37.05
CA GLY A 401 70.71 -32.70 35.97
C GLY A 401 70.42 -34.17 35.66
N ASP A 402 69.88 -34.93 36.58
CA ASP A 402 69.65 -36.38 36.47
C ASP A 402 68.37 -36.89 37.17
N ASP A 403 67.53 -35.98 37.62
CA ASP A 403 66.31 -36.25 38.41
C ASP A 403 66.55 -36.86 39.77
N VAL A 404 67.80 -36.73 40.31
CA VAL A 404 68.16 -37.15 41.64
C VAL A 404 68.71 -35.96 42.41
N ILE A 405 68.06 -35.54 43.48
CA ILE A 405 68.56 -34.54 44.41
C ILE A 405 69.42 -35.22 45.41
N ASN A 406 70.79 -35.19 45.22
CA ASN A 406 71.78 -35.77 46.08
C ASN A 406 72.01 -34.85 47.31
N ARG A 407 72.87 -35.30 48.23
CA ARG A 407 73.16 -34.61 49.49
C ARG A 407 73.70 -33.21 49.33
N VAL A 408 74.42 -32.90 48.26
CA VAL A 408 74.94 -31.54 47.97
C VAL A 408 73.82 -30.63 47.42
N GLU A 409 73.11 -31.15 46.46
CA GLU A 409 72.02 -30.46 45.82
C GLU A 409 70.84 -30.20 46.77
N HIS A 410 70.61 -31.07 47.71
CA HIS A 410 69.62 -30.95 48.77
C HIS A 410 69.85 -29.71 49.67
N THR A 411 71.02 -29.13 49.65
CA THR A 411 71.36 -27.91 50.43
C THR A 411 71.32 -26.65 49.54
N GLN A 412 71.01 -26.80 48.28
CA GLN A 412 71.00 -25.69 47.28
C GLN A 412 69.61 -25.39 46.72
N ALA A 413 69.43 -24.21 46.23
CA ALA A 413 68.22 -23.86 45.42
C ALA A 413 68.25 -24.63 44.11
N GLN A 414 67.11 -25.16 43.70
CA GLN A 414 66.97 -25.90 42.46
C GLN A 414 66.14 -25.09 41.47
N ILE A 415 66.42 -25.17 40.15
CA ILE A 415 65.60 -24.64 39.06
C ILE A 415 64.78 -25.79 38.49
N ILE A 416 63.49 -25.67 38.56
CA ILE A 416 62.56 -26.54 37.87
C ILE A 416 62.17 -25.82 36.56
N SER A 417 62.35 -26.49 35.44
CA SER A 417 62.09 -25.88 34.11
C SER A 417 61.51 -26.89 33.11
N GLY A 418 61.07 -26.42 32.03
CA GLY A 418 60.50 -27.20 30.95
C GLY A 418 60.02 -26.38 29.76
N THR A 419 59.21 -27.03 28.96
CA THR A 419 58.53 -26.38 27.80
C THR A 419 57.02 -26.63 27.89
N ALA A 420 56.24 -25.74 27.29
CA ALA A 420 54.81 -25.89 27.11
C ALA A 420 54.49 -25.69 25.62
N THR A 421 54.21 -26.79 24.93
CA THR A 421 53.85 -26.77 23.51
C THR A 421 52.40 -26.28 23.36
N GLY A 422 52.15 -25.35 22.40
CA GLY A 422 50.84 -24.70 22.23
C GLY A 422 50.62 -23.47 23.13
N ALA A 423 51.54 -23.25 24.11
CA ALA A 423 51.47 -22.03 24.94
C ALA A 423 51.96 -20.79 24.20
N VAL A 424 51.40 -19.66 24.56
CA VAL A 424 51.86 -18.34 24.11
C VAL A 424 52.64 -17.64 25.22
N ALA A 425 53.42 -16.61 24.84
CA ALA A 425 54.18 -15.84 25.83
C ALA A 425 53.24 -15.21 26.86
N GLY A 426 53.48 -15.48 28.12
CA GLY A 426 52.69 -14.93 29.23
C GLY A 426 51.66 -15.89 29.82
N ASP A 427 51.42 -17.08 29.22
CA ASP A 427 50.53 -18.07 29.80
C ASP A 427 51.00 -18.45 31.21
N ARG A 428 50.04 -18.45 32.13
CA ARG A 428 50.31 -18.60 33.56
C ARG A 428 50.58 -20.05 33.92
N LEU A 429 51.74 -20.31 34.54
CA LEU A 429 52.13 -21.63 34.99
C LEU A 429 52.35 -21.66 36.50
N VAL A 430 51.80 -22.68 37.17
CA VAL A 430 51.96 -22.91 38.62
C VAL A 430 52.66 -24.25 38.84
N VAL A 431 53.85 -24.20 39.45
CA VAL A 431 54.58 -25.38 39.85
C VAL A 431 54.34 -25.63 41.33
N THR A 432 54.00 -26.85 41.72
CA THR A 432 53.77 -27.27 43.08
C THR A 432 54.77 -28.35 43.44
N ILE A 433 55.57 -28.14 44.54
CA ILE A 433 56.50 -29.09 45.12
C ILE A 433 56.33 -29.06 46.62
N ALA A 434 56.20 -30.19 47.26
CA ALA A 434 56.00 -30.33 48.71
C ALA A 434 54.88 -29.46 49.28
N GLY A 435 53.80 -29.25 48.52
CA GLY A 435 52.65 -28.39 48.88
C GLY A 435 52.88 -26.87 48.74
N GLN A 436 54.08 -26.48 48.32
CA GLN A 436 54.40 -25.07 48.07
C GLN A 436 54.17 -24.76 46.56
N GLN A 437 53.53 -23.62 46.26
CA GLN A 437 53.23 -23.15 44.88
C GLN A 437 54.18 -22.03 44.46
N TYR A 438 54.67 -22.15 43.23
CA TYR A 438 55.52 -21.19 42.58
C TYR A 438 54.87 -20.79 41.26
N VAL A 439 54.69 -19.50 41.02
CA VAL A 439 54.04 -18.98 39.80
C VAL A 439 55.11 -18.46 38.86
N THR A 440 55.01 -18.84 37.61
CA THR A 440 55.82 -18.34 36.50
C THR A 440 54.94 -18.18 35.25
N SER A 441 55.53 -17.82 34.14
CA SER A 441 54.86 -17.76 32.84
C SER A 441 55.80 -18.30 31.76
N THR A 442 55.23 -18.64 30.63
CA THR A 442 55.97 -19.05 29.42
C THR A 442 56.60 -17.86 28.71
N ASP A 443 57.76 -18.06 28.09
CA ASP A 443 58.35 -17.12 27.14
C ASP A 443 57.78 -17.29 25.70
N ALA A 444 58.27 -16.50 24.75
CA ALA A 444 57.84 -16.58 23.34
C ALA A 444 58.14 -17.90 22.65
N SER A 445 58.99 -18.75 23.21
CA SER A 445 59.35 -20.07 22.71
C SER A 445 58.67 -21.21 23.49
N GLY A 446 57.74 -20.86 24.41
CA GLY A 446 57.08 -21.80 25.29
C GLY A 446 57.91 -22.33 26.42
N ASN A 447 59.13 -21.80 26.69
CA ASN A 447 59.94 -22.23 27.81
C ASN A 447 59.42 -21.59 29.12
N TRP A 448 59.54 -22.35 30.20
CA TRP A 448 59.22 -21.90 31.54
C TRP A 448 60.27 -22.36 32.56
N SER A 449 60.45 -21.59 33.61
CA SER A 449 61.32 -21.96 34.73
C SER A 449 60.88 -21.28 36.01
N VAL A 450 61.17 -21.95 37.13
CA VAL A 450 60.93 -21.44 38.46
C VAL A 450 62.06 -21.85 39.39
N GLY A 451 62.55 -20.94 40.22
CA GLY A 451 63.53 -21.20 41.25
C GLY A 451 62.87 -21.67 42.56
N VAL A 452 63.22 -22.82 43.03
CA VAL A 452 62.78 -23.36 44.34
C VAL A 452 63.88 -23.12 45.38
N PRO A 453 63.60 -22.36 46.47
CA PRO A 453 64.63 -22.02 47.48
C PRO A 453 65.22 -23.20 48.15
N ALA A 454 66.52 -23.10 48.57
CA ALA A 454 67.22 -24.13 49.30
C ALA A 454 66.49 -24.56 50.59
N SER A 455 65.76 -23.68 51.25
CA SER A 455 64.98 -24.01 52.46
C SER A 455 63.84 -24.99 52.21
N VAL A 456 63.27 -25.01 51.00
CA VAL A 456 62.24 -25.99 50.64
C VAL A 456 62.86 -27.28 50.20
N ILE A 457 63.91 -27.24 49.39
CA ILE A 457 64.66 -28.43 48.95
C ILE A 457 65.23 -29.20 50.13
N SER A 458 65.82 -28.53 51.14
CA SER A 458 66.35 -29.13 52.34
C SER A 458 65.29 -29.72 53.31
N GLY A 459 64.05 -29.39 53.11
CA GLY A 459 62.90 -29.97 53.82
C GLY A 459 62.31 -31.20 53.17
N LEU A 460 62.81 -31.63 51.99
CA LEU A 460 62.35 -32.86 51.33
C LEU A 460 62.89 -34.07 52.01
N ALA A 461 62.06 -35.07 52.23
CA ALA A 461 62.50 -36.38 52.78
C ALA A 461 63.10 -37.26 51.67
N ASP A 462 64.05 -38.18 52.04
CA ASP A 462 64.51 -39.16 51.08
C ASP A 462 63.37 -40.00 50.51
N GLY A 463 63.42 -40.25 49.23
CA GLY A 463 62.38 -40.97 48.48
C GLY A 463 61.89 -40.17 47.24
N THR A 464 60.81 -40.63 46.63
CA THR A 464 60.26 -40.03 45.47
C THR A 464 59.42 -38.78 45.84
N VAL A 465 59.75 -37.63 45.26
CA VAL A 465 59.00 -36.41 45.39
C VAL A 465 58.36 -36.14 44.04
N THR A 466 57.03 -35.93 44.02
CA THR A 466 56.26 -35.55 42.81
C THR A 466 56.17 -34.04 42.72
N ILE A 467 56.61 -33.52 41.62
CA ILE A 467 56.41 -32.10 41.20
C ILE A 467 55.21 -32.05 40.26
N SER A 468 54.30 -31.12 40.45
CA SER A 468 53.16 -30.87 39.57
C SER A 468 53.30 -29.51 38.96
N ALA A 469 53.10 -29.40 37.66
CA ALA A 469 52.99 -28.12 36.97
C ALA A 469 51.62 -28.02 36.27
N THR A 470 50.92 -26.93 36.49
CA THR A 470 49.66 -26.60 35.84
C THR A 470 49.84 -25.32 35.05
N ILE A 471 49.52 -25.36 33.73
CA ILE A 471 49.47 -24.19 32.85
C ILE A 471 48.02 -23.88 32.56
N THR A 472 47.71 -22.58 32.44
CA THR A 472 46.44 -22.07 31.97
C THR A 472 46.74 -21.06 30.88
N ASP A 473 46.17 -21.24 29.67
CA ASP A 473 46.32 -20.33 28.56
C ASP A 473 45.42 -19.08 28.70
N SER A 474 45.46 -18.19 27.70
CA SER A 474 44.64 -16.97 27.68
C SER A 474 43.17 -17.24 27.46
N ALA A 475 42.77 -18.37 26.90
CA ALA A 475 41.39 -18.81 26.73
C ALA A 475 40.80 -19.44 27.99
N GLY A 476 41.66 -19.83 28.98
CA GLY A 476 41.24 -20.48 30.19
C GLY A 476 41.40 -22.01 30.16
N ASN A 477 41.93 -22.61 29.08
CA ASN A 477 42.17 -24.04 29.03
C ASN A 477 43.36 -24.39 29.90
N SER A 478 43.24 -25.42 30.70
CA SER A 478 44.28 -25.85 31.66
C SER A 478 44.73 -27.28 31.44
N SER A 479 46.04 -27.50 31.55
CA SER A 479 46.59 -28.83 31.63
C SER A 479 47.54 -28.98 32.84
N THR A 480 47.66 -30.19 33.36
CA THR A 480 48.53 -30.50 34.49
C THR A 480 49.38 -31.67 34.13
N GLN A 481 50.68 -31.53 34.37
CA GLN A 481 51.68 -32.63 34.24
C GLN A 481 52.46 -32.84 35.54
N THR A 482 52.80 -34.06 35.81
CA THR A 482 53.63 -34.42 37.00
C THR A 482 54.99 -34.96 36.58
N HIS A 483 55.99 -34.69 37.40
CA HIS A 483 57.35 -35.15 37.21
C HIS A 483 57.91 -35.70 38.57
N ASN A 484 58.52 -36.85 38.54
CA ASN A 484 59.08 -37.50 39.77
C ASN A 484 60.55 -37.24 39.84
N VAL A 485 61.00 -36.77 41.01
CA VAL A 485 62.41 -36.56 41.36
C VAL A 485 62.73 -37.42 42.56
N GLN A 486 63.86 -38.13 42.54
CA GLN A 486 64.33 -38.94 43.65
C GLN A 486 65.21 -38.10 44.59
N VAL A 487 64.87 -38.02 45.85
CA VAL A 487 65.73 -37.42 46.89
C VAL A 487 66.53 -38.54 47.53
N ASN A 488 67.89 -38.46 47.52
CA ASN A 488 68.79 -39.42 48.13
C ASN A 488 69.94 -38.67 48.81
N THR A 489 69.83 -38.47 50.10
CA THR A 489 70.83 -37.74 50.90
C THR A 489 71.74 -38.73 51.70
N ALA A 490 71.61 -40.02 51.42
CA ALA A 490 72.39 -41.03 52.11
C ALA A 490 73.91 -40.81 51.97
N ALA A 491 74.60 -40.78 53.07
CA ALA A 491 76.06 -40.67 53.10
C ALA A 491 76.71 -41.93 52.57
N VAL A 492 77.57 -41.80 51.60
CA VAL A 492 78.45 -42.92 51.21
C VAL A 492 79.54 -42.99 52.24
N SER A 493 79.69 -44.15 52.91
CA SER A 493 80.78 -44.42 53.81
C SER A 493 81.74 -45.40 53.16
N LEU A 494 82.99 -45.01 53.16
CA LEU A 494 84.08 -45.89 52.74
C LEU A 494 85.01 -46.15 53.94
N SER A 495 85.24 -47.35 54.24
CA SER A 495 86.21 -47.72 55.25
C SER A 495 87.34 -48.48 54.57
N VAL A 496 88.53 -48.21 54.98
CA VAL A 496 89.70 -48.99 54.60
C VAL A 496 90.10 -49.88 55.81
N SER A 497 90.09 -51.14 55.57
CA SER A 497 90.51 -52.13 56.63
C SER A 497 91.96 -51.88 56.97
N THR A 498 92.35 -52.28 58.20
CA THR A 498 93.71 -52.22 58.64
C THR A 498 94.64 -52.92 57.65
N ILE A 499 95.69 -52.25 57.28
CA ILE A 499 96.69 -52.73 56.36
C ILE A 499 97.69 -53.50 57.21
N SER A 500 98.05 -54.77 56.84
CA SER A 500 98.97 -55.65 57.53
C SER A 500 98.63 -55.99 59.00
N GLY A 501 97.30 -55.84 59.36
CA GLY A 501 96.76 -56.21 60.66
C GLY A 501 96.90 -55.17 61.76
N ASP A 502 97.82 -54.18 61.68
CA ASP A 502 98.08 -53.14 62.67
C ASP A 502 98.35 -51.75 62.09
N ASN A 503 98.25 -51.59 60.73
CA ASN A 503 98.57 -50.39 59.98
C ASN A 503 100.09 -50.04 59.89
N ILE A 504 100.94 -51.02 60.21
CA ILE A 504 102.40 -50.94 60.08
C ILE A 504 102.87 -52.01 59.12
N ILE A 505 103.47 -51.64 58.00
CA ILE A 505 104.10 -52.62 57.11
C ILE A 505 105.55 -52.85 57.57
N ASN A 506 105.79 -53.92 58.26
CA ASN A 506 107.15 -54.33 58.70
C ASN A 506 107.92 -55.09 57.59
N ALA A 507 109.22 -55.34 57.82
CA ALA A 507 110.10 -55.92 56.79
C ALA A 507 109.63 -57.30 56.29
N ALA A 508 108.89 -58.05 57.08
CA ALA A 508 108.39 -59.38 56.69
C ALA A 508 107.14 -59.22 55.83
N GLU A 509 106.30 -58.18 56.07
CA GLU A 509 105.07 -57.89 55.33
C GLU A 509 105.36 -57.15 54.06
N ALA A 510 106.45 -56.35 54.01
CA ALA A 510 106.83 -55.59 52.78
C ALA A 510 107.35 -56.55 51.68
N GLY A 511 107.59 -57.77 51.95
CA GLY A 511 108.06 -58.76 50.98
C GLY A 511 107.03 -59.79 50.53
N VAL A 512 105.72 -59.60 50.92
CA VAL A 512 104.63 -60.49 50.51
C VAL A 512 103.74 -59.70 49.56
N ALA A 513 103.67 -60.14 48.27
CA ALA A 513 102.84 -59.55 47.24
C ALA A 513 101.38 -59.98 47.40
#